data_ffcb83d8fb02d9b95f4ed720979ee637
#
_entry.id   ffcb83d8fb02d9b95f4ed720979ee637
#
_cell.length_a   1.000
_cell.length_b   1.000
_cell.length_c   1.000
_cell.angle_alpha   90.00
_cell.angle_beta   90.00
_cell.angle_gamma   90.00
#
_symmetry.space_group_name_H-M   'P 1'
#
loop_
_entity.id
_entity.type
_entity.pdbx_description
1 polymer ?
#
loop_
_entity_poly.entity_id
_entity_poly.type
_entity_poly.pdbx_seq_one_letter_code
_entity_poly.pdbx_strand_id
1 'polypeptide(L)'
;MTRYLCAPDSFKESLTAMQAAEAMARGIENADRDAEIRCLPMADGGEGTVRALVDATGGTMHAVPVHDPLGRLIEGRFGVLADGATAVVETAEASGLARLNAEERNPLIASSYGTGELLLAAARLGVRRIIVGLGGSATNDAGAGLLQSLGVRLLDANGDELGRGGAALADVSVIDITTMDPAIGNVSIIAACDVTNPLTGPTGASAVFGPQKGAGADDVVTLDAALAHFARLIESRFGVDVSDVPGAGAAGGIGAALKGFFGAEFRSGVDIVIEQSGLDEAVRWADVVFTGEGAIDAQTGFGKAPAGVAGAAKRYGKPVVAVAGCVGVGIDGLHGLGIDAVFGIARSEERRVG
;
A
#
# COMPACT_ATOMS: atom_id res chain seq x y z
N MET A 1 34.09 1.47 18.03
CA MET A 1 33.38 1.74 16.76
C MET A 1 31.90 1.49 17.04
N THR A 2 31.09 2.56 17.04
CA THR A 2 29.65 2.47 17.32
C THR A 2 28.91 2.15 16.02
N ARG A 3 27.94 1.23 16.08
CA ARG A 3 27.14 0.80 14.93
C ARG A 3 25.79 1.48 14.95
N TYR A 4 25.50 2.19 13.89
CA TYR A 4 24.27 2.96 13.73
C TYR A 4 23.39 2.36 12.62
N LEU A 5 22.10 2.22 12.88
CA LEU A 5 21.10 1.89 11.89
C LEU A 5 20.24 3.14 11.60
N CYS A 6 20.17 3.56 10.33
CA CYS A 6 19.28 4.60 9.87
C CYS A 6 18.10 3.96 9.12
N ALA A 7 16.93 3.89 9.77
CA ALA A 7 15.73 3.23 9.27
C ALA A 7 14.50 4.16 9.25
N PRO A 8 14.54 5.28 8.49
CA PRO A 8 13.41 6.20 8.36
C PRO A 8 12.40 5.75 7.31
N ASP A 9 11.19 6.28 7.41
CA ASP A 9 10.24 6.38 6.30
C ASP A 9 10.54 7.60 5.42
N SER A 10 9.80 7.74 4.35
CA SER A 10 9.84 8.91 3.46
C SER A 10 9.38 10.19 4.19
N PHE A 11 9.99 11.29 3.81
CA PHE A 11 9.49 12.63 4.17
C PHE A 11 8.66 13.09 2.97
N LYS A 12 7.37 12.79 3.00
CA LYS A 12 6.44 13.01 1.89
C LYS A 12 6.65 14.36 1.23
N GLU A 13 6.61 14.39 -0.10
CA GLU A 13 6.84 15.56 -0.96
C GLU A 13 8.25 16.18 -0.87
N SER A 14 9.19 15.59 -0.08
CA SER A 14 10.54 16.12 0.14
C SER A 14 11.64 15.11 -0.13
N LEU A 15 11.69 14.00 0.62
CA LEU A 15 12.76 13.01 0.52
C LEU A 15 12.17 11.59 0.46
N THR A 16 12.78 10.73 -0.37
CA THR A 16 12.53 9.29 -0.27
C THR A 16 13.08 8.74 1.04
N ALA A 17 12.64 7.56 1.47
CA ALA A 17 13.15 6.90 2.67
C ALA A 17 14.66 6.68 2.61
N MET A 18 15.21 6.29 1.44
CA MET A 18 16.65 6.14 1.24
C MET A 18 17.39 7.48 1.36
N GLN A 19 16.90 8.54 0.73
CA GLN A 19 17.50 9.87 0.85
C GLN A 19 17.51 10.38 2.29
N ALA A 20 16.45 10.10 3.05
CA ALA A 20 16.38 10.43 4.47
C ALA A 20 17.40 9.61 5.28
N ALA A 21 17.53 8.31 5.02
CA ALA A 21 18.52 7.44 5.67
C ALA A 21 19.95 7.91 5.40
N GLU A 22 20.28 8.23 4.14
CA GLU A 22 21.59 8.77 3.76
C GLU A 22 21.88 10.15 4.39
N ALA A 23 20.86 11.00 4.53
CA ALA A 23 21.02 12.30 5.21
C ALA A 23 21.33 12.11 6.71
N MET A 24 20.66 11.15 7.38
CA MET A 24 20.97 10.76 8.76
C MET A 24 22.39 10.21 8.86
N ALA A 25 22.80 9.32 7.94
CA ALA A 25 24.13 8.74 7.89
C ALA A 25 25.21 9.82 7.81
N ARG A 26 25.07 10.78 6.88
CA ARG A 26 26.00 11.92 6.77
C ARG A 26 26.07 12.75 8.06
N GLY A 27 24.96 12.94 8.76
CA GLY A 27 24.93 13.62 10.05
C GLY A 27 25.72 12.89 11.12
N ILE A 28 25.58 11.55 11.17
CA ILE A 28 26.33 10.68 12.10
C ILE A 28 27.82 10.68 11.79
N GLU A 29 28.23 10.53 10.52
CA GLU A 29 29.62 10.56 10.08
C GLU A 29 30.34 11.87 10.45
N ASN A 30 29.63 13.00 10.41
CA ASN A 30 30.18 14.28 10.82
C ASN A 30 30.43 14.37 12.35
N ALA A 31 29.65 13.63 13.15
CA ALA A 31 29.75 13.64 14.60
C ALA A 31 30.66 12.51 15.14
N ASP A 32 30.65 11.35 14.50
CA ASP A 32 31.43 10.15 14.86
C ASP A 32 32.11 9.59 13.60
N ARG A 33 33.37 9.94 13.40
CA ARG A 33 34.15 9.54 12.21
C ARG A 33 34.47 8.04 12.16
N ASP A 34 34.38 7.37 13.27
CA ASP A 34 34.62 5.93 13.41
C ASP A 34 33.32 5.13 13.41
N ALA A 35 32.18 5.76 13.05
CA ALA A 35 30.90 5.10 12.99
C ALA A 35 30.84 4.04 11.88
N GLU A 36 30.21 2.92 12.18
CA GLU A 36 29.76 1.96 11.18
C GLU A 36 28.26 2.15 10.98
N ILE A 37 27.81 2.46 9.74
CA ILE A 37 26.43 2.89 9.48
C ILE A 37 25.79 1.97 8.46
N ARG A 38 24.53 1.59 8.72
CA ARG A 38 23.64 0.92 7.74
C ARG A 38 22.43 1.79 7.49
N CYS A 39 22.09 1.99 6.20
CA CYS A 39 20.86 2.62 5.76
C CYS A 39 19.86 1.53 5.38
N LEU A 40 18.67 1.57 5.99
CA LEU A 40 17.58 0.62 5.73
C LEU A 40 16.28 1.41 5.57
N PRO A 41 15.92 1.84 4.34
CA PRO A 41 14.69 2.59 4.12
C PRO A 41 13.47 1.75 4.51
N MET A 42 12.54 2.39 5.21
CA MET A 42 11.31 1.79 5.69
C MET A 42 10.09 2.39 4.99
N ALA A 43 8.93 1.77 5.19
CA ALA A 43 7.62 2.26 4.78
C ALA A 43 6.54 1.63 5.68
N ASP A 44 5.32 2.14 5.59
CA ASP A 44 4.17 1.67 6.37
C ASP A 44 3.18 0.80 5.56
N GLY A 45 3.50 0.46 4.31
CA GLY A 45 2.58 -0.25 3.41
C GLY A 45 1.80 0.68 2.46
N GLY A 46 1.95 1.99 2.63
CA GLY A 46 1.39 3.02 1.76
C GLY A 46 2.27 3.34 0.56
N GLU A 47 2.12 4.56 0.05
CA GLU A 47 2.91 5.08 -1.08
C GLU A 47 4.41 5.07 -0.77
N GLY A 48 5.21 4.57 -1.70
CA GLY A 48 6.66 4.45 -1.58
C GLY A 48 7.16 3.12 -1.03
N THR A 49 6.27 2.22 -0.63
CA THR A 49 6.61 0.88 -0.11
C THR A 49 7.40 0.05 -1.12
N VAL A 50 7.00 0.07 -2.40
CA VAL A 50 7.72 -0.62 -3.48
C VAL A 50 9.16 -0.16 -3.51
N ARG A 51 9.39 1.15 -3.53
CA ARG A 51 10.73 1.72 -3.62
C ARG A 51 11.55 1.41 -2.37
N ALA A 52 10.97 1.56 -1.18
CA ALA A 52 11.65 1.27 0.07
C ALA A 52 12.10 -0.20 0.15
N LEU A 53 11.22 -1.15 -0.20
CA LEU A 53 11.55 -2.58 -0.18
C LEU A 53 12.59 -2.96 -1.24
N VAL A 54 12.50 -2.41 -2.45
CA VAL A 54 13.53 -2.63 -3.49
C VAL A 54 14.88 -2.11 -3.04
N ASP A 55 14.94 -0.89 -2.51
CA ASP A 55 16.18 -0.28 -2.02
C ASP A 55 16.75 -1.04 -0.80
N ALA A 56 15.87 -1.46 0.14
CA ALA A 56 16.29 -2.21 1.34
C ALA A 56 16.84 -3.60 1.02
N THR A 57 16.30 -4.27 0.01
CA THR A 57 16.69 -5.64 -0.35
C THR A 57 17.74 -5.72 -1.45
N GLY A 58 18.02 -4.63 -2.16
CA GLY A 58 18.83 -4.65 -3.39
C GLY A 58 18.10 -5.28 -4.57
N GLY A 59 16.79 -5.16 -4.62
CA GLY A 59 15.93 -5.65 -5.68
C GLY A 59 15.98 -4.79 -6.96
N THR A 60 15.04 -5.01 -7.86
CA THR A 60 14.98 -4.32 -9.16
C THR A 60 13.61 -3.68 -9.38
N MET A 61 13.60 -2.42 -9.81
CA MET A 61 12.39 -1.74 -10.29
C MET A 61 12.11 -2.10 -11.75
N HIS A 62 10.85 -2.36 -12.05
CA HIS A 62 10.34 -2.59 -13.40
C HIS A 62 9.34 -1.51 -13.77
N ALA A 63 9.34 -1.07 -15.02
CA ALA A 63 8.38 -0.12 -15.57
C ALA A 63 7.67 -0.77 -16.78
N VAL A 64 6.36 -0.64 -16.83
CA VAL A 64 5.52 -1.23 -17.89
C VAL A 64 4.40 -0.26 -18.26
N PRO A 65 3.91 -0.28 -19.51
CA PRO A 65 2.73 0.46 -19.90
C PRO A 65 1.49 -0.16 -19.24
N VAL A 66 0.69 0.67 -18.58
CA VAL A 66 -0.57 0.30 -17.91
C VAL A 66 -1.61 1.39 -18.10
N HIS A 67 -2.88 1.08 -17.79
CA HIS A 67 -3.94 2.07 -17.83
C HIS A 67 -4.11 2.77 -16.49
N ASP A 68 -4.36 4.08 -16.52
CA ASP A 68 -4.80 4.84 -15.35
C ASP A 68 -6.27 4.56 -15.02
N PRO A 69 -6.85 5.15 -13.94
CA PRO A 69 -8.25 4.90 -13.56
C PRO A 69 -9.28 5.25 -14.65
N LEU A 70 -8.95 6.14 -15.58
CA LEU A 70 -9.81 6.57 -16.68
C LEU A 70 -9.48 5.90 -18.02
N GLY A 71 -8.58 4.93 -18.03
CA GLY A 71 -8.22 4.17 -19.22
C GLY A 71 -7.17 4.82 -20.12
N ARG A 72 -6.45 5.85 -19.65
CA ARG A 72 -5.33 6.47 -20.37
C ARG A 72 -4.06 5.63 -20.14
N LEU A 73 -3.28 5.44 -21.19
CA LEU A 73 -2.02 4.71 -21.10
C LEU A 73 -0.96 5.55 -20.37
N ILE A 74 -0.37 4.98 -19.33
CA ILE A 74 0.69 5.58 -18.51
C ILE A 74 1.83 4.58 -18.28
N GLU A 75 2.96 5.05 -17.79
CA GLU A 75 4.00 4.18 -17.23
C GLU A 75 3.65 3.87 -15.77
N GLY A 76 3.47 2.59 -15.45
CA GLY A 76 3.32 2.09 -14.10
C GLY A 76 4.55 1.28 -13.67
N ARG A 77 4.86 1.24 -12.37
CA ARG A 77 6.06 0.61 -11.82
C ARG A 77 5.71 -0.42 -10.76
N PHE A 78 6.56 -1.44 -10.65
CA PHE A 78 6.54 -2.42 -9.57
C PHE A 78 7.96 -2.86 -9.24
N GLY A 79 8.16 -3.47 -8.09
CA GLY A 79 9.46 -3.98 -7.66
C GLY A 79 9.51 -5.50 -7.66
N VAL A 80 10.70 -6.06 -7.94
CA VAL A 80 11.03 -7.46 -7.63
C VAL A 80 12.15 -7.43 -6.61
N LEU A 81 11.94 -8.10 -5.47
CA LEU A 81 12.92 -8.13 -4.38
C LEU A 81 14.13 -8.97 -4.76
N ALA A 82 15.22 -8.84 -4.01
CA ALA A 82 16.49 -9.52 -4.31
C ALA A 82 16.39 -11.06 -4.30
N ASP A 83 15.33 -11.64 -3.69
CA ASP A 83 15.07 -13.08 -3.72
C ASP A 83 14.65 -13.59 -5.12
N GLY A 84 14.35 -12.67 -6.06
CA GLY A 84 13.87 -12.97 -7.41
C GLY A 84 12.50 -13.68 -7.44
N ALA A 85 11.86 -13.87 -6.30
CA ALA A 85 10.65 -14.67 -6.15
C ALA A 85 9.45 -13.87 -5.62
N THR A 86 9.69 -12.67 -5.08
CA THR A 86 8.67 -11.80 -4.50
C THR A 86 8.60 -10.49 -5.29
N ALA A 87 7.43 -10.15 -5.82
CA ALA A 87 7.16 -8.82 -6.37
C ALA A 87 6.36 -7.97 -5.37
N VAL A 88 6.48 -6.65 -5.49
CA VAL A 88 5.70 -5.67 -4.73
C VAL A 88 5.03 -4.72 -5.71
N VAL A 89 3.72 -4.56 -5.58
CA VAL A 89 2.88 -3.71 -6.44
C VAL A 89 2.07 -2.77 -5.53
N GLU A 90 2.04 -1.49 -5.85
CA GLU A 90 1.14 -0.53 -5.21
C GLU A 90 -0.07 -0.25 -6.12
N THR A 91 -1.28 -0.37 -5.57
CA THR A 91 -2.51 0.01 -6.29
C THR A 91 -2.46 1.46 -6.79
N ALA A 92 -1.88 2.36 -5.99
CA ALA A 92 -1.76 3.77 -6.31
C ALA A 92 -0.93 4.06 -7.57
N GLU A 93 -0.03 3.15 -7.95
CA GLU A 93 0.88 3.34 -9.09
C GLU A 93 0.13 3.38 -10.44
N ALA A 94 -0.94 2.59 -10.57
CA ALA A 94 -1.79 2.58 -11.76
C ALA A 94 -3.19 3.15 -11.49
N SER A 95 -3.80 2.80 -10.35
CA SER A 95 -5.21 3.09 -10.04
C SER A 95 -5.37 4.11 -8.91
N GLY A 96 -4.37 5.00 -8.72
CA GLY A 96 -4.29 5.93 -7.60
C GLY A 96 -5.02 7.25 -7.81
N LEU A 97 -5.41 7.90 -6.69
CA LEU A 97 -5.98 9.26 -6.67
C LEU A 97 -5.01 10.31 -7.22
N ALA A 98 -3.71 10.12 -7.03
CA ALA A 98 -2.67 11.03 -7.55
C ALA A 98 -2.57 11.02 -9.09
N ARG A 99 -3.20 10.04 -9.76
CA ARG A 99 -3.27 9.98 -11.23
C ARG A 99 -4.38 10.86 -11.82
N LEU A 100 -5.24 11.41 -10.96
CA LEU A 100 -6.43 12.19 -11.34
C LEU A 100 -6.39 13.60 -10.74
N ASN A 101 -6.74 14.59 -11.54
CA ASN A 101 -7.10 15.90 -11.03
C ASN A 101 -8.40 15.81 -10.21
N ALA A 102 -8.69 16.83 -9.39
CA ALA A 102 -9.86 16.80 -8.53
C ALA A 102 -11.17 16.69 -9.33
N GLU A 103 -11.25 17.35 -10.49
CA GLU A 103 -12.42 17.38 -11.38
C GLU A 103 -12.60 16.05 -12.16
N GLU A 104 -11.55 15.23 -12.25
CA GLU A 104 -11.59 13.93 -12.93
C GLU A 104 -12.03 12.79 -11.99
N ARG A 105 -12.10 13.04 -10.70
CA ARG A 105 -12.45 12.02 -9.71
C ARG A 105 -13.91 11.61 -9.84
N ASN A 106 -14.11 10.37 -10.25
CA ASN A 106 -15.44 9.78 -10.38
C ASN A 106 -15.37 8.26 -10.16
N PRO A 107 -15.72 7.76 -8.98
CA PRO A 107 -15.62 6.34 -8.67
C PRO A 107 -16.65 5.46 -9.39
N LEU A 108 -17.67 6.06 -10.01
CA LEU A 108 -18.62 5.31 -10.84
C LEU A 108 -17.95 4.71 -12.09
N ILE A 109 -16.93 5.41 -12.65
CA ILE A 109 -16.27 5.03 -13.89
C ILE A 109 -14.78 4.66 -13.71
N ALA A 110 -14.16 5.07 -12.58
CA ALA A 110 -12.77 4.78 -12.31
C ALA A 110 -12.55 3.27 -12.15
N SER A 111 -11.52 2.75 -12.82
CA SER A 111 -11.25 1.32 -12.92
C SER A 111 -9.90 0.92 -12.34
N SER A 112 -9.86 -0.22 -11.68
CA SER A 112 -8.66 -0.88 -11.17
C SER A 112 -7.88 -1.67 -12.24
N TYR A 113 -8.21 -1.53 -13.52
CA TYR A 113 -7.65 -2.32 -14.63
C TYR A 113 -6.11 -2.28 -14.67
N GLY A 114 -5.52 -1.10 -14.54
CA GLY A 114 -4.07 -0.95 -14.56
C GLY A 114 -3.35 -1.63 -13.38
N THR A 115 -4.01 -1.73 -12.23
CA THR A 115 -3.45 -2.52 -11.10
C THR A 115 -3.33 -3.99 -11.49
N GLY A 116 -4.32 -4.56 -12.16
CA GLY A 116 -4.24 -5.94 -12.63
C GLY A 116 -3.18 -6.14 -13.73
N GLU A 117 -2.96 -5.13 -14.60
CA GLU A 117 -1.85 -5.16 -15.57
C GLU A 117 -0.49 -5.21 -14.87
N LEU A 118 -0.30 -4.47 -13.77
CA LEU A 118 0.92 -4.57 -12.95
C LEU A 118 1.09 -5.97 -12.34
N LEU A 119 0.01 -6.55 -11.79
CA LEU A 119 0.04 -7.90 -11.23
C LEU A 119 0.41 -8.93 -12.30
N LEU A 120 -0.17 -8.82 -13.49
CA LEU A 120 0.10 -9.73 -14.61
C LEU A 120 1.53 -9.59 -15.10
N ALA A 121 2.04 -8.36 -15.22
CA ALA A 121 3.42 -8.11 -15.60
C ALA A 121 4.41 -8.74 -14.60
N ALA A 122 4.16 -8.58 -13.30
CA ALA A 122 4.94 -9.21 -12.25
C ALA A 122 4.87 -10.75 -12.31
N ALA A 123 3.67 -11.32 -12.45
CA ALA A 123 3.46 -12.76 -12.54
C ALA A 123 4.20 -13.40 -13.75
N ARG A 124 4.22 -12.70 -14.90
CA ARG A 124 4.92 -13.15 -16.12
C ARG A 124 6.45 -13.15 -15.98
N LEU A 125 7.02 -12.48 -14.98
CA LEU A 125 8.44 -12.62 -14.62
C LEU A 125 8.74 -13.93 -13.87
N GLY A 126 7.70 -14.72 -13.53
CA GLY A 126 7.86 -16.00 -12.84
C GLY A 126 8.01 -15.87 -11.33
N VAL A 127 7.61 -14.76 -10.73
CA VAL A 127 7.57 -14.61 -9.26
C VAL A 127 6.57 -15.58 -8.65
N ARG A 128 6.83 -16.00 -7.42
CA ARG A 128 5.95 -16.92 -6.69
C ARG A 128 5.00 -16.21 -5.74
N ARG A 129 5.31 -14.96 -5.40
CA ARG A 129 4.55 -14.15 -4.45
C ARG A 129 4.44 -12.72 -4.97
N ILE A 130 3.26 -12.13 -4.78
CA ILE A 130 3.07 -10.69 -5.01
C ILE A 130 2.50 -10.07 -3.74
N ILE A 131 3.16 -9.05 -3.23
CA ILE A 131 2.68 -8.18 -2.16
C ILE A 131 1.96 -7.01 -2.84
N VAL A 132 0.70 -6.77 -2.49
CA VAL A 132 -0.13 -5.71 -3.07
C VAL A 132 -0.47 -4.68 -2.02
N GLY A 133 0.08 -3.48 -2.14
CA GLY A 133 -0.28 -2.33 -1.32
C GLY A 133 -1.63 -1.75 -1.75
N LEU A 134 -2.59 -1.68 -0.81
CA LEU A 134 -3.98 -1.27 -1.09
C LEU A 134 -4.25 0.23 -0.81
N GLY A 135 -3.23 1.02 -0.51
CA GLY A 135 -3.39 2.46 -0.23
C GLY A 135 -3.61 3.32 -1.48
N GLY A 136 -4.19 4.51 -1.28
CA GLY A 136 -4.20 5.60 -2.26
C GLY A 136 -5.07 5.41 -3.51
N SER A 137 -5.99 4.44 -3.58
CA SER A 137 -6.80 4.15 -4.77
C SER A 137 -7.84 5.22 -5.10
N ALA A 138 -8.11 5.43 -6.40
CA ALA A 138 -9.19 6.26 -6.94
C ALA A 138 -10.48 5.47 -7.22
N THR A 139 -10.42 4.16 -7.20
CA THR A 139 -11.44 3.23 -7.70
C THR A 139 -12.41 2.76 -6.62
N ASN A 140 -13.60 2.35 -7.03
CA ASN A 140 -14.61 1.72 -6.17
C ASN A 140 -15.37 0.62 -6.95
N ASP A 141 -14.61 -0.25 -7.61
CA ASP A 141 -15.08 -1.25 -8.56
C ASP A 141 -14.92 -2.70 -8.07
N ALA A 142 -14.76 -2.91 -6.75
CA ALA A 142 -14.50 -4.22 -6.15
C ALA A 142 -13.37 -5.01 -6.82
N GLY A 143 -12.42 -4.32 -7.48
CA GLY A 143 -11.36 -4.96 -8.25
C GLY A 143 -11.83 -5.57 -9.59
N ALA A 144 -13.01 -5.22 -10.09
CA ALA A 144 -13.52 -5.75 -11.36
C ALA A 144 -12.58 -5.46 -12.52
N GLY A 145 -12.09 -4.23 -12.64
CA GLY A 145 -11.11 -3.88 -13.67
C GLY A 145 -9.83 -4.69 -13.55
N LEU A 146 -9.32 -4.87 -12.33
CA LEU A 146 -8.16 -5.73 -12.05
C LEU A 146 -8.40 -7.14 -12.59
N LEU A 147 -9.55 -7.74 -12.29
CA LEU A 147 -9.91 -9.08 -12.75
C LEU A 147 -10.02 -9.14 -14.28
N GLN A 148 -10.66 -8.13 -14.91
CA GLN A 148 -10.76 -8.06 -16.37
C GLN A 148 -9.39 -8.01 -17.05
N SER A 149 -8.42 -7.27 -16.51
CA SER A 149 -7.06 -7.22 -17.07
C SER A 149 -6.28 -8.55 -16.92
N LEU A 150 -6.69 -9.38 -15.96
CA LEU A 150 -6.16 -10.74 -15.77
C LEU A 150 -6.86 -11.78 -16.67
N GLY A 151 -7.83 -11.35 -17.50
CA GLY A 151 -8.56 -12.21 -18.41
C GLY A 151 -9.84 -12.82 -17.82
N VAL A 152 -10.30 -12.37 -16.66
CA VAL A 152 -11.64 -12.71 -16.16
C VAL A 152 -12.68 -11.93 -16.95
N ARG A 153 -13.70 -12.60 -17.47
CA ARG A 153 -14.80 -11.95 -18.18
C ARG A 153 -15.96 -11.74 -17.21
N LEU A 154 -16.40 -10.51 -17.10
CA LEU A 154 -17.60 -10.13 -16.36
C LEU A 154 -18.70 -9.85 -17.38
N LEU A 155 -19.75 -10.65 -17.36
CA LEU A 155 -20.79 -10.62 -18.38
C LEU A 155 -22.13 -10.17 -17.79
N ASP A 156 -22.90 -9.43 -18.57
CA ASP A 156 -24.28 -9.10 -18.26
C ASP A 156 -25.25 -10.28 -18.53
N ALA A 157 -26.55 -10.04 -18.35
CA ALA A 157 -27.59 -11.06 -18.58
C ALA A 157 -27.72 -11.46 -20.07
N ASN A 158 -27.23 -10.67 -21.02
CA ASN A 158 -27.22 -10.96 -22.44
C ASN A 158 -25.97 -11.75 -22.88
N GLY A 159 -24.95 -11.84 -22.00
CA GLY A 159 -23.66 -12.45 -22.29
C GLY A 159 -22.64 -11.46 -22.88
N ASP A 160 -22.94 -10.16 -22.86
CA ASP A 160 -22.03 -9.11 -23.30
C ASP A 160 -21.05 -8.74 -22.18
N GLU A 161 -19.81 -8.37 -22.54
CA GLU A 161 -18.80 -7.97 -21.55
C GLU A 161 -19.13 -6.61 -20.95
N LEU A 162 -19.02 -6.51 -19.61
CA LEU A 162 -19.25 -5.26 -18.90
C LEU A 162 -18.18 -4.21 -19.22
N GLY A 163 -18.62 -2.95 -19.25
CA GLY A 163 -17.73 -1.81 -19.19
C GLY A 163 -16.93 -1.77 -17.88
N ARG A 164 -16.00 -0.82 -17.78
CA ARG A 164 -15.19 -0.60 -16.60
C ARG A 164 -15.87 0.35 -15.61
N GLY A 165 -15.45 0.28 -14.32
CA GLY A 165 -15.90 1.17 -13.26
C GLY A 165 -16.92 0.54 -12.32
N GLY A 166 -17.10 1.18 -11.16
CA GLY A 166 -17.94 0.64 -10.07
C GLY A 166 -19.42 0.53 -10.44
N ALA A 167 -19.95 1.47 -11.20
CA ALA A 167 -21.36 1.46 -11.58
C ALA A 167 -21.73 0.27 -12.49
N ALA A 168 -20.81 -0.18 -13.34
CA ALA A 168 -21.04 -1.31 -14.24
C ALA A 168 -21.31 -2.62 -13.51
N LEU A 169 -20.87 -2.76 -12.26
CA LEU A 169 -21.11 -3.96 -11.46
C LEU A 169 -22.59 -4.22 -11.12
N ALA A 170 -23.46 -3.21 -11.27
CA ALA A 170 -24.89 -3.41 -11.08
C ALA A 170 -25.49 -4.41 -12.09
N ASP A 171 -24.89 -4.53 -13.27
CA ASP A 171 -25.41 -5.34 -14.38
C ASP A 171 -24.69 -6.70 -14.50
N VAL A 172 -23.67 -6.99 -13.68
CA VAL A 172 -22.94 -8.26 -13.76
C VAL A 172 -23.86 -9.44 -13.43
N SER A 173 -23.86 -10.45 -14.29
CA SER A 173 -24.66 -11.67 -14.11
C SER A 173 -23.79 -12.92 -14.09
N VAL A 174 -22.63 -12.93 -14.77
CA VAL A 174 -21.74 -14.08 -14.87
C VAL A 174 -20.30 -13.67 -14.66
N ILE A 175 -19.59 -14.45 -13.86
CA ILE A 175 -18.14 -14.39 -13.68
C ILE A 175 -17.52 -15.58 -14.40
N ASP A 176 -16.85 -15.35 -15.53
CA ASP A 176 -16.17 -16.39 -16.32
C ASP A 176 -14.65 -16.27 -16.19
N ILE A 177 -14.04 -17.26 -15.56
CA ILE A 177 -12.59 -17.34 -15.33
C ILE A 177 -11.85 -18.21 -16.34
N THR A 178 -12.53 -18.71 -17.38
CA THR A 178 -11.95 -19.68 -18.32
C THR A 178 -10.81 -19.10 -19.16
N THR A 179 -10.80 -17.78 -19.33
CA THR A 179 -9.77 -17.04 -20.08
C THR A 179 -8.77 -16.32 -19.19
N MET A 180 -8.80 -16.57 -17.88
CA MET A 180 -7.83 -15.99 -16.95
C MET A 180 -6.40 -16.44 -17.30
N ASP A 181 -5.46 -15.49 -17.32
CA ASP A 181 -4.06 -15.76 -17.67
C ASP A 181 -3.45 -16.76 -16.66
N PRO A 182 -2.88 -17.88 -17.15
CA PRO A 182 -2.34 -18.92 -16.27
C PRO A 182 -1.13 -18.44 -15.42
N ALA A 183 -0.46 -17.38 -15.83
CA ALA A 183 0.67 -16.85 -15.07
C ALA A 183 0.27 -16.41 -13.66
N ILE A 184 -0.96 -15.85 -13.47
CA ILE A 184 -1.41 -15.40 -12.16
C ILE A 184 -1.90 -16.56 -11.27
N GLY A 185 -2.32 -17.68 -11.85
CA GLY A 185 -2.91 -18.80 -11.11
C GLY A 185 -1.97 -19.49 -10.12
N ASN A 186 -0.66 -19.35 -10.28
CA ASN A 186 0.36 -19.98 -9.44
C ASN A 186 1.01 -19.00 -8.46
N VAL A 187 0.52 -17.76 -8.38
CA VAL A 187 1.10 -16.71 -7.54
C VAL A 187 0.34 -16.61 -6.22
N SER A 188 1.06 -16.66 -5.10
CA SER A 188 0.51 -16.33 -3.78
C SER A 188 0.40 -14.82 -3.65
N ILE A 189 -0.77 -14.31 -3.24
CA ILE A 189 -1.01 -12.88 -3.06
C ILE A 189 -1.12 -12.55 -1.58
N ILE A 190 -0.37 -11.52 -1.15
CA ILE A 190 -0.47 -10.90 0.17
C ILE A 190 -0.96 -9.48 -0.04
N ALA A 191 -2.05 -9.11 0.62
CA ALA A 191 -2.58 -7.76 0.61
C ALA A 191 -2.04 -6.98 1.82
N ALA A 192 -1.20 -5.98 1.56
CA ALA A 192 -0.76 -5.03 2.59
C ALA A 192 -1.91 -4.04 2.86
N CYS A 193 -2.53 -4.17 4.03
CA CYS A 193 -3.76 -3.48 4.36
C CYS A 193 -3.84 -3.17 5.85
N ASP A 194 -3.88 -1.90 6.21
CA ASP A 194 -3.97 -1.45 7.60
C ASP A 194 -5.40 -0.99 7.99
N VAL A 195 -6.37 -1.14 7.07
CA VAL A 195 -7.78 -0.88 7.35
C VAL A 195 -8.58 -2.18 7.47
N THR A 196 -9.59 -2.15 8.33
CA THR A 196 -10.45 -3.31 8.61
C THR A 196 -11.86 -3.14 8.05
N ASN A 197 -12.08 -2.10 7.22
CA ASN A 197 -13.39 -1.83 6.65
C ASN A 197 -13.93 -3.01 5.84
N PRO A 198 -15.18 -3.44 6.06
CA PRO A 198 -15.84 -4.43 5.23
C PRO A 198 -16.08 -3.88 3.82
N LEU A 199 -16.53 -4.73 2.91
CA LEU A 199 -16.78 -4.30 1.54
C LEU A 199 -17.94 -3.30 1.46
N THR A 200 -19.02 -3.54 2.16
CA THR A 200 -20.28 -2.78 2.05
C THR A 200 -20.80 -2.27 3.40
N GLY A 201 -21.87 -1.48 3.36
CA GLY A 201 -22.54 -0.93 4.53
C GLY A 201 -21.97 0.38 5.04
N PRO A 202 -22.41 0.85 6.23
CA PRO A 202 -22.07 2.19 6.75
C PRO A 202 -20.58 2.42 6.98
N THR A 203 -19.81 1.36 7.18
CA THR A 203 -18.34 1.38 7.35
C THR A 203 -17.62 0.76 6.16
N GLY A 204 -18.34 0.49 5.07
CA GLY A 204 -17.83 -0.15 3.86
C GLY A 204 -17.04 0.78 2.95
N ALA A 205 -16.56 0.22 1.84
CA ALA A 205 -15.70 0.89 0.87
C ALA A 205 -16.31 2.19 0.33
N SER A 206 -17.58 2.13 -0.12
CA SER A 206 -18.25 3.27 -0.73
C SER A 206 -18.57 4.38 0.28
N ALA A 207 -19.07 4.00 1.46
CA ALA A 207 -19.48 4.95 2.49
C ALA A 207 -18.29 5.72 3.07
N VAL A 208 -17.18 5.03 3.37
CA VAL A 208 -16.03 5.63 4.05
C VAL A 208 -15.09 6.30 3.06
N PHE A 209 -14.79 5.66 1.95
CA PHE A 209 -13.75 6.11 1.03
C PHE A 209 -14.28 6.72 -0.28
N GLY A 210 -15.57 6.55 -0.59
CA GLY A 210 -16.20 7.10 -1.81
C GLY A 210 -16.14 8.63 -1.90
N PRO A 211 -16.43 9.39 -0.85
CA PRO A 211 -16.43 10.87 -0.90
C PRO A 211 -15.10 11.47 -1.32
N GLN A 212 -13.96 10.99 -0.80
CA GLN A 212 -12.63 11.48 -1.21
C GLN A 212 -12.29 11.16 -2.68
N LYS A 213 -12.97 10.16 -3.26
CA LYS A 213 -12.84 9.73 -4.65
C LYS A 213 -13.82 10.45 -5.59
N GLY A 214 -14.62 11.38 -5.06
CA GLY A 214 -15.57 12.19 -5.81
C GLY A 214 -17.02 11.70 -5.79
N ALA A 215 -17.37 10.67 -4.98
CA ALA A 215 -18.75 10.20 -4.85
C ALA A 215 -19.63 11.20 -4.10
N GLY A 216 -20.79 11.55 -4.69
CA GLY A 216 -21.89 12.17 -3.98
C GLY A 216 -22.70 11.15 -3.15
N ALA A 217 -23.68 11.61 -2.39
CA ALA A 217 -24.48 10.73 -1.52
C ALA A 217 -25.21 9.63 -2.31
N ASP A 218 -25.79 9.97 -3.47
CA ASP A 218 -26.50 9.02 -4.32
C ASP A 218 -25.53 8.03 -4.98
N ASP A 219 -24.32 8.48 -5.33
CA ASP A 219 -23.28 7.62 -5.88
C ASP A 219 -22.82 6.58 -4.85
N VAL A 220 -22.71 6.98 -3.57
CA VAL A 220 -22.35 6.04 -2.48
C VAL A 220 -23.38 4.92 -2.39
N VAL A 221 -24.68 5.25 -2.45
CA VAL A 221 -25.76 4.24 -2.41
C VAL A 221 -25.67 3.31 -3.61
N THR A 222 -25.48 3.86 -4.80
CA THR A 222 -25.37 3.12 -6.06
C THR A 222 -24.16 2.16 -6.03
N LEU A 223 -23.02 2.67 -5.64
CA LEU A 223 -21.79 1.88 -5.55
C LEU A 223 -21.87 0.79 -4.49
N ASP A 224 -22.41 1.09 -3.30
CA ASP A 224 -22.52 0.11 -2.22
C ASP A 224 -23.45 -1.07 -2.64
N ALA A 225 -24.56 -0.76 -3.31
CA ALA A 225 -25.46 -1.79 -3.85
C ALA A 225 -24.78 -2.64 -4.94
N ALA A 226 -23.98 -2.01 -5.83
CA ALA A 226 -23.24 -2.68 -6.88
C ALA A 226 -22.14 -3.61 -6.30
N LEU A 227 -21.41 -3.15 -5.28
CA LEU A 227 -20.43 -3.96 -4.56
C LEU A 227 -21.09 -5.15 -3.87
N ALA A 228 -22.24 -4.94 -3.20
CA ALA A 228 -23.02 -6.02 -2.56
C ALA A 228 -23.49 -7.04 -3.57
N HIS A 229 -23.93 -6.60 -4.75
CA HIS A 229 -24.32 -7.51 -5.83
C HIS A 229 -23.15 -8.37 -6.31
N PHE A 230 -22.00 -7.76 -6.56
CA PHE A 230 -20.79 -8.48 -7.00
C PHE A 230 -20.30 -9.48 -5.93
N ALA A 231 -20.34 -9.10 -4.63
CA ALA A 231 -19.96 -9.99 -3.54
C ALA A 231 -20.80 -11.27 -3.52
N ARG A 232 -22.13 -11.16 -3.73
CA ARG A 232 -23.01 -12.34 -3.83
C ARG A 232 -22.65 -13.27 -5.00
N LEU A 233 -22.22 -12.72 -6.11
CA LEU A 233 -21.75 -13.52 -7.26
C LEU A 233 -20.43 -14.23 -6.95
N ILE A 234 -19.50 -13.56 -6.26
CA ILE A 234 -18.26 -14.18 -5.78
C ILE A 234 -18.60 -15.34 -4.84
N GLU A 235 -19.45 -15.12 -3.87
CA GLU A 235 -19.89 -16.16 -2.93
C GLU A 235 -20.55 -17.34 -3.67
N SER A 236 -21.49 -17.06 -4.56
CA SER A 236 -22.16 -18.09 -5.35
C SER A 236 -21.19 -18.90 -6.23
N ARG A 237 -20.15 -18.24 -6.78
CA ARG A 237 -19.22 -18.86 -7.72
C ARG A 237 -18.09 -19.62 -7.06
N PHE A 238 -17.57 -19.10 -5.92
CA PHE A 238 -16.36 -19.59 -5.27
C PHE A 238 -16.60 -20.11 -3.85
N GLY A 239 -17.79 -19.90 -3.28
CA GLY A 239 -18.12 -20.28 -1.90
C GLY A 239 -17.43 -19.40 -0.85
N VAL A 240 -16.98 -18.21 -1.21
CA VAL A 240 -16.27 -17.27 -0.33
C VAL A 240 -17.11 -16.02 -0.15
N ASP A 241 -17.65 -15.81 1.05
CA ASP A 241 -18.27 -14.54 1.42
C ASP A 241 -17.18 -13.50 1.68
N VAL A 242 -17.16 -12.44 0.89
CA VAL A 242 -16.20 -11.33 0.98
C VAL A 242 -16.83 -10.06 1.57
N SER A 243 -18.11 -10.08 1.89
CA SER A 243 -18.88 -8.90 2.31
C SER A 243 -18.37 -8.28 3.59
N ASP A 244 -18.15 -9.13 4.63
CA ASP A 244 -17.78 -8.72 5.98
C ASP A 244 -16.31 -9.04 6.34
N VAL A 245 -15.52 -9.49 5.36
CA VAL A 245 -14.09 -9.77 5.61
C VAL A 245 -13.37 -8.47 5.96
N PRO A 246 -12.68 -8.37 7.10
CA PRO A 246 -11.89 -7.21 7.45
C PRO A 246 -10.86 -6.91 6.39
N GLY A 247 -10.88 -5.66 5.86
CA GLY A 247 -10.01 -5.23 4.76
C GLY A 247 -10.57 -5.48 3.35
N ALA A 248 -11.69 -6.17 3.20
CA ALA A 248 -12.29 -6.39 1.88
C ALA A 248 -12.69 -5.06 1.19
N GLY A 249 -13.07 -4.04 1.97
CA GLY A 249 -13.37 -2.70 1.46
C GLY A 249 -12.15 -1.86 1.07
N ALA A 250 -10.94 -2.31 1.41
CA ALA A 250 -9.72 -1.59 1.07
C ALA A 250 -9.61 -1.38 -0.44
N ALA A 251 -9.08 -0.22 -0.83
CA ALA A 251 -8.90 0.18 -2.23
C ALA A 251 -10.19 0.09 -3.06
N GLY A 252 -11.36 0.45 -2.45
CA GLY A 252 -12.64 0.41 -3.16
C GLY A 252 -13.09 -1.01 -3.52
N GLY A 253 -12.73 -1.98 -2.68
CA GLY A 253 -13.09 -3.38 -2.82
C GLY A 253 -12.09 -4.23 -3.61
N ILE A 254 -10.92 -3.70 -3.99
CA ILE A 254 -9.84 -4.55 -4.54
C ILE A 254 -9.52 -5.67 -3.54
N GLY A 255 -9.54 -5.38 -2.22
CA GLY A 255 -9.40 -6.39 -1.18
C GLY A 255 -10.35 -7.57 -1.36
N ALA A 256 -11.62 -7.32 -1.67
CA ALA A 256 -12.61 -8.39 -1.91
C ALA A 256 -12.23 -9.26 -3.12
N ALA A 257 -11.80 -8.65 -4.25
CA ALA A 257 -11.32 -9.42 -5.40
C ALA A 257 -10.13 -10.30 -5.04
N LEU A 258 -9.11 -9.73 -4.38
CA LEU A 258 -7.92 -10.47 -3.99
C LEU A 258 -8.26 -11.63 -3.04
N LYS A 259 -9.20 -11.42 -2.12
CA LYS A 259 -9.67 -12.48 -1.22
C LYS A 259 -10.44 -13.56 -1.94
N GLY A 260 -11.46 -13.16 -2.73
CA GLY A 260 -12.42 -14.08 -3.34
C GLY A 260 -11.81 -14.94 -4.45
N PHE A 261 -10.92 -14.36 -5.27
CA PHE A 261 -10.35 -15.04 -6.43
C PHE A 261 -9.01 -15.72 -6.15
N PHE A 262 -8.20 -15.16 -5.25
CA PHE A 262 -6.83 -15.63 -5.01
C PHE A 262 -6.59 -16.10 -3.58
N GLY A 263 -7.59 -16.02 -2.70
CA GLY A 263 -7.45 -16.40 -1.29
C GLY A 263 -6.42 -15.53 -0.54
N ALA A 264 -6.22 -14.28 -0.97
CA ALA A 264 -5.19 -13.41 -0.43
C ALA A 264 -5.19 -13.33 1.10
N GLU A 265 -4.00 -13.33 1.69
CA GLU A 265 -3.78 -13.05 3.10
C GLU A 265 -3.69 -11.54 3.31
N PHE A 266 -4.46 -11.01 4.28
CA PHE A 266 -4.35 -9.61 4.68
C PHE A 266 -3.35 -9.47 5.81
N ARG A 267 -2.39 -8.58 5.65
CA ARG A 267 -1.35 -8.30 6.65
C ARG A 267 -1.12 -6.82 6.77
N SER A 268 -0.68 -6.38 7.95
CA SER A 268 -0.24 -5.00 8.16
C SER A 268 0.93 -4.67 7.23
N GLY A 269 0.87 -3.48 6.61
CA GLY A 269 1.91 -3.01 5.71
C GLY A 269 3.26 -2.88 6.40
N VAL A 270 3.28 -2.32 7.61
CA VAL A 270 4.51 -2.17 8.37
C VAL A 270 5.14 -3.52 8.75
N ASP A 271 4.33 -4.53 9.11
CA ASP A 271 4.84 -5.86 9.44
C ASP A 271 5.48 -6.54 8.24
N ILE A 272 4.87 -6.40 7.05
CA ILE A 272 5.43 -6.90 5.80
C ILE A 272 6.78 -6.22 5.53
N VAL A 273 6.85 -4.89 5.67
CA VAL A 273 8.09 -4.14 5.42
C VAL A 273 9.18 -4.55 6.40
N ILE A 274 8.87 -4.71 7.68
CA ILE A 274 9.81 -5.17 8.71
C ILE A 274 10.38 -6.55 8.33
N GLU A 275 9.52 -7.49 7.94
CA GLU A 275 9.92 -8.84 7.56
C GLU A 275 10.78 -8.84 6.29
N GLN A 276 10.33 -8.17 5.24
CA GLN A 276 10.99 -8.23 3.93
C GLN A 276 12.29 -7.41 3.88
N SER A 277 12.40 -6.34 4.67
CA SER A 277 13.62 -5.52 4.73
C SER A 277 14.74 -6.13 5.57
N GLY A 278 14.45 -7.15 6.39
CA GLY A 278 15.41 -7.71 7.33
C GLY A 278 15.72 -6.79 8.52
N LEU A 279 14.78 -5.94 8.92
CA LEU A 279 14.95 -4.97 10.01
C LEU A 279 15.45 -5.61 11.31
N ASP A 280 14.93 -6.78 11.69
CA ASP A 280 15.32 -7.47 12.92
C ASP A 280 16.81 -7.80 12.96
N GLU A 281 17.40 -8.23 11.84
CA GLU A 281 18.83 -8.48 11.73
C GLU A 281 19.63 -7.18 11.84
N ALA A 282 19.20 -6.14 11.13
CA ALA A 282 19.84 -4.84 11.16
C ALA A 282 19.82 -4.21 12.57
N VAL A 283 18.71 -4.33 13.29
CA VAL A 283 18.57 -3.86 14.68
C VAL A 283 19.48 -4.63 15.63
N ARG A 284 19.58 -5.96 15.52
CA ARG A 284 20.52 -6.74 16.36
C ARG A 284 21.97 -6.32 16.17
N TRP A 285 22.33 -6.02 14.93
CA TRP A 285 23.68 -5.56 14.60
C TRP A 285 23.96 -4.16 15.16
N ALA A 286 22.99 -3.24 15.20
CA ALA A 286 23.16 -1.87 15.61
C ALA A 286 23.36 -1.71 17.13
N ASP A 287 24.04 -0.64 17.53
CA ASP A 287 24.12 -0.18 18.92
C ASP A 287 23.11 0.95 19.18
N VAL A 288 22.80 1.77 18.14
CA VAL A 288 21.81 2.86 18.16
C VAL A 288 20.99 2.81 16.88
N VAL A 289 19.68 3.05 16.99
CA VAL A 289 18.75 3.07 15.85
C VAL A 289 18.23 4.49 15.65
N PHE A 290 18.34 5.00 14.43
CA PHE A 290 17.69 6.22 13.99
C PHE A 290 16.50 5.85 13.10
N THR A 291 15.37 6.51 13.32
CA THR A 291 14.18 6.41 12.48
C THR A 291 13.60 7.79 12.24
N GLY A 292 12.52 7.91 11.50
CA GLY A 292 11.86 9.20 11.29
C GLY A 292 10.86 9.16 10.15
N GLU A 293 10.11 10.25 10.03
CA GLU A 293 9.15 10.53 8.95
C GLU A 293 8.93 12.03 8.83
N GLY A 294 8.17 12.46 7.79
CA GLY A 294 7.89 13.90 7.57
C GLY A 294 7.18 14.59 8.74
N ALA A 295 6.24 13.92 9.42
CA ALA A 295 5.55 14.46 10.57
C ALA A 295 5.31 13.38 11.63
N ILE A 296 5.86 13.58 12.82
CA ILE A 296 5.67 12.71 13.98
C ILE A 296 4.64 13.33 14.93
N ASP A 297 3.54 12.62 15.17
CA ASP A 297 2.46 13.01 16.09
C ASP A 297 1.84 11.77 16.77
N ALA A 298 0.68 11.95 17.43
CA ALA A 298 -0.03 10.85 18.08
C ALA A 298 -0.39 9.69 17.11
N GLN A 299 -0.58 9.96 15.81
CA GLN A 299 -0.91 8.94 14.82
C GLN A 299 0.27 8.03 14.46
N THR A 300 1.50 8.51 14.69
CA THR A 300 2.72 7.71 14.44
C THR A 300 2.71 6.39 15.22
N GLY A 301 2.05 6.37 16.40
CA GLY A 301 1.87 5.16 17.21
C GLY A 301 0.95 4.08 16.60
N PHE A 302 0.17 4.41 15.57
CA PHE A 302 -0.84 3.53 14.99
C PHE A 302 -0.35 2.92 13.64
N GLY A 303 0.61 2.01 13.71
CA GLY A 303 1.02 1.21 12.56
C GLY A 303 1.95 1.90 11.55
N LYS A 304 2.52 3.07 11.88
CA LYS A 304 3.49 3.73 11.02
C LYS A 304 4.92 3.19 11.18
N ALA A 305 5.76 3.40 10.17
CA ALA A 305 7.12 2.88 10.13
C ALA A 305 7.98 3.23 11.36
N PRO A 306 8.01 4.48 11.88
CA PRO A 306 8.81 4.79 13.08
C PRO A 306 8.41 3.99 14.32
N ALA A 307 7.12 3.74 14.53
CA ALA A 307 6.64 2.91 15.64
C ALA A 307 7.03 1.43 15.44
N GLY A 308 6.93 0.93 14.22
CA GLY A 308 7.38 -0.43 13.87
C GLY A 308 8.87 -0.64 14.11
N VAL A 309 9.70 0.32 13.69
CA VAL A 309 11.16 0.32 13.92
C VAL A 309 11.46 0.37 15.42
N ALA A 310 10.79 1.26 16.18
CA ALA A 310 10.97 1.35 17.63
C ALA A 310 10.57 0.07 18.36
N GLY A 311 9.44 -0.54 17.97
CA GLY A 311 9.01 -1.83 18.50
C GLY A 311 10.02 -2.95 18.23
N ALA A 312 10.61 -2.98 17.03
CA ALA A 312 11.69 -3.91 16.71
C ALA A 312 12.94 -3.66 17.58
N ALA A 313 13.36 -2.41 17.68
CA ALA A 313 14.52 -2.02 18.47
C ALA A 313 14.36 -2.35 19.97
N LYS A 314 13.17 -2.09 20.52
CA LYS A 314 12.83 -2.37 21.93
C LYS A 314 12.97 -3.87 22.28
N ARG A 315 12.61 -4.78 21.34
CA ARG A 315 12.78 -6.23 21.55
C ARG A 315 14.24 -6.62 21.84
N TYR A 316 15.19 -5.84 21.33
CA TYR A 316 16.63 -6.07 21.49
C TYR A 316 17.31 -5.06 22.42
N GLY A 317 16.53 -4.24 23.16
CA GLY A 317 17.05 -3.25 24.12
C GLY A 317 17.89 -2.14 23.48
N LYS A 318 17.62 -1.81 22.21
CA LYS A 318 18.38 -0.78 21.48
C LYS A 318 17.75 0.59 21.65
N PRO A 319 18.54 1.64 21.91
CA PRO A 319 18.05 3.02 21.95
C PRO A 319 17.60 3.48 20.56
N VAL A 320 16.50 4.24 20.55
CA VAL A 320 15.88 4.76 19.30
C VAL A 320 15.78 6.26 19.34
N VAL A 321 16.30 6.91 18.33
CA VAL A 321 16.17 8.34 18.07
C VAL A 321 15.31 8.55 16.82
N ALA A 322 14.23 9.31 16.97
CA ALA A 322 13.38 9.69 15.85
C ALA A 322 13.68 11.13 15.38
N VAL A 323 13.80 11.30 14.07
CA VAL A 323 13.98 12.60 13.42
C VAL A 323 12.75 12.89 12.56
N ALA A 324 12.13 14.06 12.76
CA ALA A 324 10.91 14.44 12.06
C ALA A 324 11.08 15.76 11.31
N GLY A 325 10.44 15.89 10.15
CA GLY A 325 10.27 17.20 9.51
C GLY A 325 9.51 18.14 10.43
N CYS A 326 8.40 17.70 10.97
CA CYS A 326 7.57 18.43 11.94
C CYS A 326 7.21 17.51 13.11
N VAL A 327 7.25 18.06 14.33
CA VAL A 327 6.79 17.38 15.56
C VAL A 327 5.44 17.95 15.96
N GLY A 328 4.40 17.13 15.94
CA GLY A 328 3.04 17.47 16.33
C GLY A 328 2.80 17.35 17.84
N VAL A 329 1.51 17.29 18.21
CA VAL A 329 1.07 17.09 19.60
C VAL A 329 0.88 15.61 19.91
N GLY A 330 0.91 15.24 21.20
CA GLY A 330 0.57 13.90 21.66
C GLY A 330 1.70 12.87 21.48
N ILE A 331 2.96 13.33 21.36
CA ILE A 331 4.14 12.45 21.19
C ILE A 331 4.56 11.72 22.47
N ASP A 332 4.03 12.09 23.65
CA ASP A 332 4.41 11.50 24.93
C ASP A 332 4.18 9.96 24.96
N GLY A 333 3.16 9.50 24.23
CA GLY A 333 2.87 8.07 24.09
C GLY A 333 3.95 7.28 23.33
N LEU A 334 4.77 7.95 22.51
CA LEU A 334 5.79 7.30 21.68
C LEU A 334 6.95 6.74 22.51
N HIS A 335 7.23 7.31 23.68
CA HIS A 335 8.21 6.74 24.61
C HIS A 335 7.80 5.33 25.08
N GLY A 336 6.50 5.11 25.29
CA GLY A 336 5.94 3.78 25.61
C GLY A 336 6.16 2.74 24.50
N LEU A 337 6.26 3.18 23.25
CA LEU A 337 6.52 2.35 22.07
C LEU A 337 8.01 2.09 21.85
N GLY A 338 8.91 2.75 22.59
CA GLY A 338 10.35 2.54 22.54
C GLY A 338 11.14 3.61 21.79
N ILE A 339 10.54 4.78 21.51
CA ILE A 339 11.27 5.95 21.00
C ILE A 339 11.82 6.73 22.18
N ASP A 340 13.14 6.78 22.33
CA ASP A 340 13.81 7.41 23.48
C ASP A 340 13.94 8.93 23.33
N ALA A 341 14.08 9.43 22.08
CA ALA A 341 14.15 10.85 21.79
C ALA A 341 13.53 11.18 20.42
N VAL A 342 12.92 12.38 20.32
CA VAL A 342 12.35 12.91 19.07
C VAL A 342 12.93 14.28 18.78
N PHE A 343 13.45 14.48 17.57
CA PHE A 343 13.99 15.77 17.11
C PHE A 343 13.26 16.25 15.86
N GLY A 344 12.74 17.50 15.91
CA GLY A 344 12.20 18.19 14.74
C GLY A 344 13.28 18.99 14.02
N ILE A 345 13.38 18.84 12.68
CA ILE A 345 14.35 19.58 11.86
C ILE A 345 13.82 20.93 11.40
N ALA A 346 12.49 21.13 11.27
CA ALA A 346 11.90 22.43 11.00
C ALA A 346 11.93 23.30 12.26
N ARG A 347 12.50 24.50 12.15
CA ARG A 347 12.48 25.47 13.26
C ARG A 347 11.07 26.00 13.48
N SER A 348 10.71 26.28 14.73
CA SER A 348 9.36 26.75 15.11
C SER A 348 8.91 28.04 14.39
N GLU A 349 9.84 28.83 13.86
CA GLU A 349 9.59 30.06 13.12
C GLU A 349 9.15 29.81 11.68
N GLU A 350 9.54 28.68 11.07
CA GLU A 350 9.15 28.29 9.71
C GLU A 350 7.69 27.76 9.62
N ARG A 351 7.06 27.46 10.75
CA ARG A 351 5.64 27.05 10.84
C ARG A 351 4.62 28.15 10.52
N ARG A 352 5.05 29.39 10.29
CA ARG A 352 4.17 30.54 10.06
C ARG A 352 3.97 30.92 8.59
N VAL A 353 4.56 30.19 7.66
CA VAL A 353 4.44 30.45 6.21
C VAL A 353 3.93 29.17 5.54
N GLY A 354 2.61 29.02 5.55
CA GLY A 354 1.90 27.94 4.84
C GLY A 354 0.41 28.16 4.95
#